data_ab2fcb9144103fd3e0f5b533ce9c0695
#
_entry.id   ab2fcb9144103fd3e0f5b533ce9c0695
#
_cell.length_a   1.000
_cell.length_b   1.000
_cell.length_c   1.000
_cell.angle_alpha   90.00
_cell.angle_beta   90.00
_cell.angle_gamma   90.00
#
_symmetry.space_group_name_H-M   'P 1'
#
loop_
_entity.id
_entity.type
_entity.pdbx_description
1 polymer ?
#
loop_
_entity_poly.entity_id
_entity_poly.type
_entity_poly.pdbx_seq_one_letter_code
_entity_poly.pdbx_strand_id
1 'polypeptide(L)'
;MHEFMKILEEKSLDKITVKDICERSEINRNTFYYYFDNVYDVLYSIFEIEKKQMLEDVEESDSFLEEYKKTASFVVNNKKAVINIYQSKNGDILLNYFDAVTMDFVKRAVKKTAESYRISEENINYISHFYTNAICGTTMKWIERGMPPYKEDFLEKISKSYEVTIRDLLEMFDGK
;
A
#
# COMPACT_ATOMS: atom_id res chain seq x y z
N MET A 1 -12.17 4.45 13.97
CA MET A 1 -11.33 3.76 12.97
C MET A 1 -10.80 2.42 13.46
N HIS A 2 -10.22 2.31 14.65
CA HIS A 2 -9.78 1.02 15.21
C HIS A 2 -10.91 -0.02 15.30
N GLU A 3 -12.11 0.35 15.75
CA GLU A 3 -13.27 -0.54 15.82
C GLU A 3 -13.72 -1.01 14.43
N PHE A 4 -13.61 -0.17 13.40
CA PHE A 4 -13.93 -0.56 12.04
C PHE A 4 -12.99 -1.65 11.51
N MET A 5 -11.70 -1.55 11.77
CA MET A 5 -10.73 -2.59 11.41
C MET A 5 -11.05 -3.92 12.11
N LYS A 6 -11.48 -3.89 13.37
CA LYS A 6 -11.96 -5.12 14.07
C LYS A 6 -13.20 -5.72 13.41
N ILE A 7 -14.16 -4.89 12.96
CA ILE A 7 -15.32 -5.38 12.22
C ILE A 7 -14.88 -6.05 10.90
N LEU A 8 -13.90 -5.45 10.21
CA LEU A 8 -13.32 -6.02 8.99
C LEU A 8 -12.61 -7.37 9.22
N GLU A 9 -12.10 -7.64 10.42
CA GLU A 9 -11.56 -8.96 10.76
C GLU A 9 -12.62 -10.04 10.90
N GLU A 10 -13.86 -9.62 11.22
CA GLU A 10 -14.99 -10.53 11.53
C GLU A 10 -15.84 -10.83 10.30
N LYS A 11 -15.97 -9.87 9.36
CA LYS A 11 -16.82 -10.01 8.18
C LYS A 11 -16.34 -9.20 6.97
N SER A 12 -16.73 -9.65 5.78
CA SER A 12 -16.45 -8.97 4.51
C SER A 12 -16.98 -7.53 4.53
N LEU A 13 -16.25 -6.62 3.89
CA LEU A 13 -16.59 -5.21 3.71
C LEU A 13 -18.03 -5.01 3.19
N ASP A 14 -18.49 -5.84 2.23
CA ASP A 14 -19.85 -5.77 1.68
C ASP A 14 -20.97 -6.03 2.69
N LYS A 15 -20.65 -6.66 3.82
CA LYS A 15 -21.62 -6.99 4.88
C LYS A 15 -21.57 -6.01 6.05
N ILE A 16 -20.69 -5.05 6.04
CA ILE A 16 -20.58 -4.04 7.07
C ILE A 16 -21.63 -2.95 6.81
N THR A 17 -22.37 -2.59 7.85
CA THR A 17 -23.37 -1.54 7.80
C THR A 17 -23.00 -0.37 8.70
N VAL A 18 -23.57 0.81 8.43
CA VAL A 18 -23.44 1.97 9.33
C VAL A 18 -23.92 1.65 10.75
N LYS A 19 -24.93 0.77 10.87
CA LYS A 19 -25.43 0.31 12.18
C LYS A 19 -24.33 -0.43 12.95
N ASP A 20 -23.63 -1.37 12.29
CA ASP A 20 -22.55 -2.13 12.93
C ASP A 20 -21.44 -1.20 13.48
N ILE A 21 -21.09 -0.20 12.67
CA ILE A 21 -20.05 0.78 13.06
C ILE A 21 -20.52 1.63 14.24
N CYS A 22 -21.76 2.14 14.18
CA CYS A 22 -22.32 2.96 15.25
C CYS A 22 -22.42 2.19 16.58
N GLU A 23 -22.91 0.95 16.55
CA GLU A 23 -23.03 0.10 17.74
C GLU A 23 -21.66 -0.22 18.34
N ARG A 24 -20.68 -0.57 17.49
CA ARG A 24 -19.33 -0.95 17.95
C ARG A 24 -18.51 0.25 18.47
N SER A 25 -18.74 1.43 17.89
CA SER A 25 -18.04 2.67 18.26
C SER A 25 -18.81 3.51 19.29
N GLU A 26 -19.97 3.03 19.76
CA GLU A 26 -20.84 3.72 20.72
C GLU A 26 -21.23 5.14 20.28
N ILE A 27 -21.46 5.34 18.98
CA ILE A 27 -21.91 6.61 18.40
C ILE A 27 -23.30 6.49 17.78
N ASN A 28 -24.03 7.59 17.65
CA ASN A 28 -25.28 7.62 16.92
C ASN A 28 -25.07 7.85 15.42
N ARG A 29 -26.11 7.57 14.60
CA ARG A 29 -26.04 7.73 13.14
C ARG A 29 -25.78 9.17 12.70
N ASN A 30 -26.28 10.18 13.42
CA ASN A 30 -26.04 11.57 13.06
C ASN A 30 -24.57 11.92 13.22
N THR A 31 -23.91 11.41 14.27
CA THR A 31 -22.47 11.55 14.47
C THR A 31 -21.71 10.86 13.34
N PHE A 32 -22.12 9.66 12.92
CA PHE A 32 -21.50 8.96 11.79
C PHE A 32 -21.58 9.82 10.51
N TYR A 33 -22.81 10.24 10.12
CA TYR A 33 -23.03 11.00 8.89
C TYR A 33 -22.50 12.45 8.92
N TYR A 34 -22.08 12.93 10.08
CA TYR A 34 -21.33 14.18 10.18
C TYR A 34 -19.90 14.04 9.62
N TYR A 35 -19.28 12.87 9.73
CA TYR A 35 -17.91 12.61 9.31
C TYR A 35 -17.79 11.79 8.02
N PHE A 36 -18.75 10.93 7.73
CA PHE A 36 -18.65 9.94 6.63
C PHE A 36 -19.99 9.81 5.93
N ASP A 37 -19.99 9.78 4.61
CA ASP A 37 -21.21 9.56 3.82
C ASP A 37 -21.62 8.09 3.81
N ASN A 38 -20.67 7.18 3.87
CA ASN A 38 -20.90 5.74 3.80
C ASN A 38 -19.74 4.93 4.43
N VAL A 39 -19.89 3.61 4.44
CA VAL A 39 -18.91 2.68 5.01
C VAL A 39 -17.55 2.74 4.30
N TYR A 40 -17.53 2.99 2.99
CA TYR A 40 -16.29 3.04 2.21
C TYR A 40 -15.47 4.29 2.55
N ASP A 41 -16.13 5.41 2.89
CA ASP A 41 -15.44 6.65 3.30
C ASP A 41 -14.63 6.44 4.59
N VAL A 42 -15.12 5.59 5.49
CA VAL A 42 -14.36 5.17 6.68
C VAL A 42 -13.09 4.45 6.27
N LEU A 43 -13.18 3.52 5.31
CA LEU A 43 -12.01 2.77 4.82
C LEU A 43 -11.01 3.68 4.11
N TYR A 44 -11.49 4.58 3.23
CA TYR A 44 -10.64 5.58 2.57
C TYR A 44 -9.90 6.46 3.58
N SER A 45 -10.62 6.92 4.62
CA SER A 45 -10.01 7.74 5.67
C SER A 45 -8.95 6.99 6.47
N ILE A 46 -9.13 5.68 6.69
CA ILE A 46 -8.10 4.83 7.32
C ILE A 46 -6.87 4.76 6.43
N PHE A 47 -7.04 4.49 5.14
CA PHE A 47 -5.94 4.38 4.20
C PHE A 47 -5.17 5.70 4.03
N GLU A 48 -5.85 6.85 4.02
CA GLU A 48 -5.19 8.14 3.97
C GLU A 48 -4.37 8.44 5.24
N ILE A 49 -4.87 8.04 6.42
CA ILE A 49 -4.13 8.22 7.68
C ILE A 49 -2.90 7.30 7.71
N GLU A 50 -3.07 6.01 7.36
CA GLU A 50 -1.96 5.06 7.28
C GLU A 50 -0.88 5.52 6.29
N LYS A 51 -1.30 5.99 5.10
CA LYS A 51 -0.40 6.56 4.11
C LYS A 51 0.37 7.76 4.66
N LYS A 52 -0.34 8.68 5.33
CA LYS A 52 0.29 9.86 5.92
C LYS A 52 1.31 9.47 7.00
N GLN A 53 0.98 8.53 7.88
CA GLN A 53 1.89 8.04 8.91
C GLN A 53 3.13 7.38 8.28
N MET A 54 2.94 6.54 7.25
CA MET A 54 4.07 5.94 6.54
C MET A 54 5.01 6.99 5.94
N LEU A 55 4.47 8.09 5.40
CA LEU A 55 5.27 9.17 4.82
C LEU A 55 6.01 10.00 5.88
N GLU A 56 5.40 10.19 7.05
CA GLU A 56 6.03 10.90 8.18
C GLU A 56 7.13 10.07 8.84
N ASP A 57 7.04 8.72 8.79
CA ASP A 57 7.99 7.78 9.38
C ASP A 57 9.19 7.45 8.45
N VAL A 58 9.27 8.08 7.27
CA VAL A 58 10.38 7.87 6.33
C VAL A 58 11.60 8.68 6.78
N GLU A 59 12.70 7.99 7.03
CA GLU A 59 14.01 8.61 7.25
C GLU A 59 14.81 8.68 5.93
N GLU A 60 15.61 9.73 5.74
CA GLU A 60 16.47 9.88 4.55
C GLU A 60 17.45 8.72 4.35
N SER A 61 17.77 8.01 5.43
CA SER A 61 18.69 6.86 5.44
C SER A 61 18.03 5.54 5.07
N ASP A 62 16.70 5.48 4.99
CA ASP A 62 16.00 4.22 4.73
C ASP A 62 16.43 3.61 3.39
N SER A 63 16.74 2.31 3.43
CA SER A 63 16.96 1.53 2.22
C SER A 63 15.62 1.17 1.57
N PHE A 64 15.64 0.86 0.27
CA PHE A 64 14.45 0.35 -0.43
C PHE A 64 13.78 -0.81 0.33
N LEU A 65 14.57 -1.72 0.90
CA LEU A 65 14.06 -2.85 1.68
C LEU A 65 13.34 -2.40 2.96
N GLU A 66 13.87 -1.40 3.66
CA GLU A 66 13.26 -0.90 4.91
C GLU A 66 11.95 -0.19 4.64
N GLU A 67 11.88 0.68 3.63
CA GLU A 67 10.63 1.32 3.20
C GLU A 67 9.60 0.27 2.74
N TYR A 68 10.03 -0.75 1.99
CA TYR A 68 9.15 -1.82 1.56
C TYR A 68 8.64 -2.66 2.74
N LYS A 69 9.48 -2.96 3.73
CA LYS A 69 9.08 -3.66 4.96
C LYS A 69 8.06 -2.84 5.77
N LYS A 70 8.25 -1.53 5.89
CA LYS A 70 7.29 -0.62 6.55
C LYS A 70 5.92 -0.69 5.84
N THR A 71 5.91 -0.56 4.51
CA THR A 71 4.68 -0.66 3.70
C THR A 71 4.01 -2.03 3.83
N ALA A 72 4.77 -3.12 3.81
CA ALA A 72 4.25 -4.47 3.96
C ALA A 72 3.72 -4.76 5.37
N SER A 73 4.20 -4.07 6.39
CA SER A 73 3.81 -4.30 7.79
C SER A 73 2.32 -4.06 8.03
N PHE A 74 1.74 -3.04 7.41
CA PHE A 74 0.29 -2.80 7.48
C PHE A 74 -0.51 -4.02 7.01
N VAL A 75 -0.12 -4.60 5.88
CA VAL A 75 -0.78 -5.76 5.28
C VAL A 75 -0.68 -6.99 6.19
N VAL A 76 0.51 -7.23 6.74
CA VAL A 76 0.77 -8.38 7.61
C VAL A 76 0.01 -8.24 8.93
N ASN A 77 0.06 -7.06 9.54
CA ASN A 77 -0.57 -6.79 10.83
C ASN A 77 -2.10 -6.81 10.75
N ASN A 78 -2.68 -6.50 9.58
CA ASN A 78 -4.13 -6.46 9.35
C ASN A 78 -4.62 -7.58 8.40
N LYS A 79 -3.93 -8.74 8.40
CA LYS A 79 -4.16 -9.84 7.44
C LYS A 79 -5.63 -10.17 7.20
N LYS A 80 -6.41 -10.39 8.27
CA LYS A 80 -7.83 -10.78 8.14
C LYS A 80 -8.66 -9.68 7.49
N ALA A 81 -8.48 -8.43 7.93
CA ALA A 81 -9.16 -7.27 7.37
C ALA A 81 -8.79 -7.09 5.88
N VAL A 82 -7.52 -7.18 5.54
CA VAL A 82 -7.02 -7.07 4.15
C VAL A 82 -7.65 -8.13 3.24
N ILE A 83 -7.72 -9.39 3.68
CA ILE A 83 -8.38 -10.47 2.93
C ILE A 83 -9.87 -10.18 2.74
N ASN A 84 -10.57 -9.71 3.79
CA ASN A 84 -12.00 -9.39 3.74
C ASN A 84 -12.31 -8.16 2.87
N ILE A 85 -11.38 -7.20 2.75
CA ILE A 85 -11.48 -6.10 1.80
C ILE A 85 -11.26 -6.62 0.37
N TYR A 86 -10.17 -7.37 0.15
CA TYR A 86 -9.83 -7.93 -1.17
C TYR A 86 -10.95 -8.78 -1.78
N GLN A 87 -11.62 -9.60 -0.96
CA GLN A 87 -12.71 -10.48 -1.39
C GLN A 87 -14.05 -9.75 -1.54
N SER A 88 -14.15 -8.46 -1.22
CA SER A 88 -15.36 -7.67 -1.40
C SER A 88 -15.54 -7.24 -2.86
N LYS A 89 -16.73 -6.75 -3.19
CA LYS A 89 -17.04 -6.20 -4.52
C LYS A 89 -16.18 -4.97 -4.88
N ASN A 90 -15.66 -4.27 -3.86
CA ASN A 90 -14.84 -3.08 -3.99
C ASN A 90 -13.39 -3.35 -3.54
N GLY A 91 -12.87 -4.54 -3.83
CA GLY A 91 -11.48 -4.90 -3.52
C GLY A 91 -10.42 -4.05 -4.25
N ASP A 92 -10.82 -3.34 -5.32
CA ASP A 92 -10.02 -2.33 -6.02
C ASP A 92 -9.59 -1.16 -5.13
N ILE A 93 -10.34 -0.84 -4.08
CA ILE A 93 -9.95 0.16 -3.06
C ILE A 93 -8.59 -0.20 -2.46
N LEU A 94 -8.37 -1.48 -2.18
CA LEU A 94 -7.10 -1.97 -1.63
C LEU A 94 -5.96 -1.84 -2.65
N LEU A 95 -6.24 -2.16 -3.92
CA LEU A 95 -5.26 -2.00 -5.00
C LEU A 95 -4.85 -0.54 -5.17
N ASN A 96 -5.81 0.38 -5.20
CA ASN A 96 -5.55 1.81 -5.33
C ASN A 96 -4.71 2.36 -4.16
N TYR A 97 -4.98 1.89 -2.93
CA TYR A 97 -4.17 2.24 -1.76
C TYR A 97 -2.72 1.76 -1.92
N PHE A 98 -2.52 0.49 -2.30
CA PHE A 98 -1.18 -0.05 -2.48
C PHE A 98 -0.42 0.62 -3.62
N ASP A 99 -1.10 0.90 -4.73
CA ASP A 99 -0.50 1.61 -5.85
C ASP A 99 0.02 2.99 -5.41
N ALA A 100 -0.81 3.77 -4.71
CA ALA A 100 -0.45 5.09 -4.24
C ALA A 100 0.74 5.08 -3.25
N VAL A 101 0.73 4.17 -2.26
CA VAL A 101 1.81 4.07 -1.26
C VAL A 101 3.09 3.54 -1.89
N THR A 102 2.97 2.51 -2.75
CA THR A 102 4.14 1.91 -3.42
C THR A 102 4.77 2.88 -4.40
N MET A 103 3.97 3.60 -5.20
CA MET A 103 4.46 4.61 -6.13
C MET A 103 5.30 5.67 -5.42
N ASP A 104 4.86 6.11 -4.25
CA ASP A 104 5.53 7.16 -3.52
C ASP A 104 6.95 6.76 -3.09
N PHE A 105 7.12 5.60 -2.42
CA PHE A 105 8.44 5.15 -2.01
C PHE A 105 9.33 4.71 -3.19
N VAL A 106 8.75 4.05 -4.20
CA VAL A 106 9.49 3.66 -5.41
C VAL A 106 10.01 4.89 -6.14
N LYS A 107 9.19 5.91 -6.33
CA LYS A 107 9.59 7.15 -7.01
C LYS A 107 10.70 7.87 -6.27
N ARG A 108 10.66 7.92 -4.93
CA ARG A 108 11.79 8.46 -4.13
C ARG A 108 13.07 7.65 -4.35
N ALA A 109 12.99 6.32 -4.28
CA ALA A 109 14.15 5.46 -4.48
C ALA A 109 14.75 5.59 -5.90
N VAL A 110 13.89 5.65 -6.93
CA VAL A 110 14.33 5.86 -8.32
C VAL A 110 15.01 7.22 -8.47
N LYS A 111 14.41 8.31 -7.96
CA LYS A 111 15.00 9.65 -8.01
C LYS A 111 16.35 9.71 -7.31
N LYS A 112 16.47 9.14 -6.12
CA LYS A 112 17.73 9.06 -5.35
C LYS A 112 18.83 8.32 -6.15
N THR A 113 18.48 7.19 -6.78
CA THR A 113 19.45 6.44 -7.59
C THR A 113 19.79 7.17 -8.89
N ALA A 114 18.85 7.93 -9.45
CA ALA A 114 19.02 8.67 -10.70
C ALA A 114 19.84 9.96 -10.59
N GLU A 115 20.21 10.42 -9.38
CA GLU A 115 20.97 11.67 -9.18
C GLU A 115 22.30 11.74 -9.97
N SER A 116 22.91 10.58 -10.24
CA SER A 116 24.16 10.47 -11.00
C SER A 116 23.96 10.33 -12.52
N TYR A 117 22.72 10.37 -13.01
CA TYR A 117 22.36 10.16 -14.40
C TYR A 117 21.60 11.37 -14.96
N ARG A 118 21.63 11.55 -16.27
CA ARG A 118 20.86 12.58 -16.98
C ARG A 118 19.55 11.98 -17.50
N ILE A 119 18.59 11.79 -16.60
CA ILE A 119 17.32 11.13 -16.88
C ILE A 119 16.18 12.16 -16.93
N SER A 120 15.33 12.09 -17.96
CA SER A 120 14.13 12.91 -18.05
C SER A 120 13.10 12.50 -16.98
N GLU A 121 12.27 13.46 -16.56
CA GLU A 121 11.18 13.15 -15.59
C GLU A 121 10.19 12.12 -16.17
N GLU A 122 10.02 12.07 -17.49
CA GLU A 122 9.23 11.06 -18.18
C GLU A 122 9.78 9.65 -17.95
N ASN A 123 11.10 9.47 -18.10
CA ASN A 123 11.75 8.19 -17.88
C ASN A 123 11.77 7.80 -16.39
N ILE A 124 11.94 8.77 -15.47
CA ILE A 124 11.79 8.53 -14.03
C ILE A 124 10.37 8.01 -13.71
N ASN A 125 9.34 8.63 -14.29
CA ASN A 125 7.96 8.20 -14.09
C ASN A 125 7.74 6.79 -14.67
N TYR A 126 8.23 6.50 -15.89
CA TYR A 126 8.14 5.18 -16.51
C TYR A 126 8.76 4.09 -15.62
N ILE A 127 10.00 4.30 -15.18
CA ILE A 127 10.72 3.35 -14.32
C ILE A 127 9.97 3.16 -12.99
N SER A 128 9.46 4.24 -12.40
CA SER A 128 8.70 4.18 -11.16
C SER A 128 7.42 3.36 -11.31
N HIS A 129 6.66 3.57 -12.39
CA HIS A 129 5.47 2.77 -12.69
C HIS A 129 5.80 1.30 -12.92
N PHE A 130 6.90 0.99 -13.61
CA PHE A 130 7.33 -0.38 -13.86
C PHE A 130 7.54 -1.16 -12.55
N TYR A 131 8.32 -0.60 -11.62
CA TYR A 131 8.56 -1.25 -10.33
C TYR A 131 7.32 -1.25 -9.44
N THR A 132 6.54 -0.19 -9.41
CA THR A 132 5.28 -0.14 -8.66
C THR A 132 4.33 -1.25 -9.09
N ASN A 133 4.12 -1.42 -10.39
CA ASN A 133 3.27 -2.48 -10.93
C ASN A 133 3.79 -3.88 -10.59
N ALA A 134 5.10 -4.09 -10.66
CA ALA A 134 5.71 -5.37 -10.30
C ALA A 134 5.49 -5.71 -8.81
N ILE A 135 5.68 -4.74 -7.92
CA ILE A 135 5.49 -4.90 -6.47
C ILE A 135 4.01 -5.11 -6.14
N CYS A 136 3.13 -4.22 -6.63
CA CYS A 136 1.69 -4.31 -6.39
C CYS A 136 1.11 -5.62 -6.92
N GLY A 137 1.44 -6.00 -8.15
CA GLY A 137 0.99 -7.26 -8.75
C GLY A 137 1.42 -8.48 -7.94
N THR A 138 2.64 -8.48 -7.44
CA THR A 138 3.17 -9.57 -6.62
C THR A 138 2.48 -9.61 -5.25
N THR A 139 2.26 -8.46 -4.63
CA THR A 139 1.55 -8.33 -3.34
C THR A 139 0.09 -8.78 -3.47
N MET A 140 -0.61 -8.33 -4.51
CA MET A 140 -2.00 -8.73 -4.76
C MET A 140 -2.13 -10.24 -4.99
N LYS A 141 -1.20 -10.86 -5.72
CA LYS A 141 -1.16 -12.32 -5.90
C LYS A 141 -0.90 -13.07 -4.59
N TRP A 142 -0.13 -12.51 -3.70
CA TRP A 142 0.09 -13.08 -2.37
C TRP A 142 -1.18 -12.98 -1.50
N ILE A 143 -1.89 -11.84 -1.54
CA ILE A 143 -3.18 -11.66 -0.84
C ILE A 143 -4.23 -12.63 -1.38
N GLU A 144 -4.35 -12.75 -2.72
CA GLU A 144 -5.26 -13.68 -3.39
C GLU A 144 -5.09 -15.13 -2.91
N ARG A 145 -3.85 -15.53 -2.61
CA ARG A 145 -3.52 -16.87 -2.08
C ARG A 145 -3.74 -17.02 -0.58
N GLY A 146 -4.37 -16.05 0.07
CA GLY A 146 -4.64 -16.06 1.50
C GLY A 146 -3.45 -15.69 2.37
N MET A 147 -2.48 -14.97 1.80
CA MET A 147 -1.29 -14.48 2.52
C MET A 147 -0.57 -15.61 3.28
N PRO A 148 -0.10 -16.66 2.59
CA PRO A 148 0.72 -17.69 3.23
C PRO A 148 1.96 -17.05 3.86
N PRO A 149 2.53 -17.65 4.93
CA PRO A 149 3.75 -17.10 5.52
C PRO A 149 4.80 -16.83 4.44
N TYR A 150 5.35 -15.62 4.43
CA TYR A 150 6.49 -15.35 3.57
C TYR A 150 7.62 -16.32 3.93
N LYS A 151 8.24 -16.90 2.92
CA LYS A 151 9.61 -17.37 3.11
C LYS A 151 10.43 -16.13 3.43
N GLU A 152 11.25 -16.18 4.45
CA GLU A 152 12.01 -15.04 5.02
C GLU A 152 12.75 -14.18 3.98
N ASP A 153 13.04 -14.75 2.80
CA ASP A 153 13.79 -14.10 1.73
C ASP A 153 12.94 -13.38 0.65
N PHE A 154 11.60 -13.39 0.76
CA PHE A 154 10.73 -12.86 -0.31
C PHE A 154 10.88 -11.34 -0.51
N LEU A 155 10.79 -10.56 0.57
CA LEU A 155 10.95 -9.11 0.53
C LEU A 155 12.38 -8.74 0.12
N GLU A 156 13.36 -9.50 0.61
CA GLU A 156 14.77 -9.34 0.24
C GLU A 156 15.00 -9.62 -1.25
N LYS A 157 14.34 -10.62 -1.82
CA LYS A 157 14.43 -10.90 -3.26
C LYS A 157 13.88 -9.77 -4.11
N ILE A 158 12.75 -9.18 -3.72
CA ILE A 158 12.19 -8.02 -4.43
C ILE A 158 13.15 -6.83 -4.34
N SER A 159 13.65 -6.50 -3.14
CA SER A 159 14.62 -5.42 -2.95
C SER A 159 15.90 -5.65 -3.76
N LYS A 160 16.44 -6.87 -3.71
CA LYS A 160 17.64 -7.22 -4.46
C LYS A 160 17.41 -7.15 -5.98
N SER A 161 16.22 -7.54 -6.44
CA SER A 161 15.86 -7.42 -7.86
C SER A 161 15.86 -5.95 -8.29
N TYR A 162 15.27 -5.05 -7.46
CA TYR A 162 15.33 -3.62 -7.69
C TYR A 162 16.78 -3.10 -7.71
N GLU A 163 17.56 -3.38 -6.68
CA GLU A 163 18.94 -2.90 -6.53
C GLU A 163 19.87 -3.32 -7.70
N VAL A 164 19.66 -4.53 -8.21
CA VAL A 164 20.47 -5.07 -9.33
C VAL A 164 20.04 -4.47 -10.66
N THR A 165 18.75 -4.31 -10.91
CA THR A 165 18.24 -3.95 -12.24
C THR A 165 18.02 -2.45 -12.44
N ILE A 166 17.93 -1.66 -11.36
CA ILE A 166 17.65 -0.22 -11.47
C ILE A 166 18.76 0.53 -12.21
N ARG A 167 20.01 0.19 -11.97
CA ARG A 167 21.15 0.86 -12.60
C ARG A 167 21.19 0.60 -14.10
N ASP A 168 20.97 -0.63 -14.52
CA ASP A 168 20.91 -1.00 -15.94
C ASP A 168 19.79 -0.25 -16.68
N LEU A 169 18.63 -0.09 -16.02
CA LEU A 169 17.51 0.70 -16.58
C LEU A 169 17.86 2.20 -16.67
N LEU A 170 18.52 2.77 -15.67
CA LEU A 170 18.93 4.15 -15.69
C LEU A 170 19.99 4.41 -16.79
N GLU A 171 20.96 3.51 -16.93
CA GLU A 171 21.97 3.58 -18.00
C GLU A 171 21.34 3.51 -19.39
N MET A 172 20.33 2.65 -19.58
CA MET A 172 19.59 2.53 -20.85
C MET A 172 18.92 3.83 -21.27
N PHE A 173 18.51 4.67 -20.32
CA PHE A 173 17.82 5.95 -20.54
C PHE A 173 18.71 7.18 -20.36
N ASP A 174 19.99 7.03 -19.96
CA ASP A 174 20.87 8.17 -19.72
C ASP A 174 21.08 9.01 -20.99
N GLY A 175 20.84 10.32 -20.86
CA GLY A 175 20.99 11.28 -21.96
C GLY A 175 19.91 11.20 -23.05
N LYS A 176 18.79 10.52 -22.79
CA LYS A 176 17.64 10.40 -23.73
C LYS A 176 16.44 11.18 -23.25
#